data_677858c59dcdf2865953b6d56c48bc84
#
_entry.id   677858c59dcdf2865953b6d56c48bc84
#
_cell.length_a   1.000
_cell.length_b   1.000
_cell.length_c   1.000
_cell.angle_alpha   90.00
_cell.angle_beta   90.00
_cell.angle_gamma   90.00
#
_symmetry.space_group_name_H-M   'P 1'
#
loop_
_entity.id
_entity.type
_entity.pdbx_description
1 polymer ?
#
loop_
_entity_poly.entity_id
_entity_poly.type
_entity_poly.pdbx_seq_one_letter_code
_entity_poly.pdbx_strand_id
1 'polypeptide(L)'
;MGAYANPFDPDKLLWNGCPCGQHRSMIEHQMAMAGINSDSRFFCETVDDQSATATVSLKGPDKGADRNPHLAANCFDPNCMEPECVALRQSKQPTQADQPFKDIAEPTGDDMEEALARSVESAIVRGVFGSDINRRSFLKAVGAGTAYAALASIIPLDAVKAAVLDAKGPLEKKKLNVGFVPITCATPIIMAHPMGFYKKYGLEVDVIKTAGWAVSRDKSLSGEYDAAHMLTPMPLAISLGAGSTAAPWTMPAVENINGQAIVLSNKHKDKNDPRKWKGFKFAVPFEYSMHNFLLRYYVSEFGLDPDQDIQIRVLPPPEMVANLRADNVDGYLSPDPFNQRAVYDGVGFIHKLTKDIWEKHPCCAFAASKAFIDQNPNTFLALWKSIMDATNFASIKSNRKDISAAIAPKNYLNQPVTVLEQVLVGTYADGLGNVKTVPDRIDFDPFPWHSMAVWILTQMKRWGYVKGDIDYRRVAEEVYLATDAQTLMKEMALTGPYAKPPGKTYEKYTIMGKTFNPNQPEQYIDSFAIKRT
;
A
#
# COMPACT_ATOMS: atom_id res chain seq x y z
N MET A 1 -16.45 28.56 4.58
CA MET A 1 -15.33 27.62 4.73
C MET A 1 -15.93 26.32 5.25
N GLY A 2 -16.21 25.38 4.34
CA GLY A 2 -16.75 24.08 4.73
C GLY A 2 -15.76 23.37 5.63
N ALA A 3 -16.21 22.87 6.76
CA ALA A 3 -15.41 22.05 7.65
C ALA A 3 -14.95 20.81 6.87
N TYR A 4 -13.67 20.71 6.58
CA TYR A 4 -13.08 19.48 6.08
C TYR A 4 -13.41 18.38 7.09
N ALA A 5 -14.20 17.40 6.65
CA ALA A 5 -14.51 16.27 7.48
C ALA A 5 -13.20 15.65 7.94
N ASN A 6 -13.01 15.54 9.26
CA ASN A 6 -11.82 14.98 9.87
C ASN A 6 -11.55 13.59 9.27
N PRO A 7 -10.47 13.36 8.52
CA PRO A 7 -10.16 12.05 7.95
C PRO A 7 -9.89 10.99 9.03
N PHE A 8 -9.74 11.43 10.28
CA PHE A 8 -9.52 10.60 11.47
C PHE A 8 -10.78 10.41 12.33
N ASP A 9 -11.95 10.74 11.79
CA ASP A 9 -13.23 10.51 12.47
C ASP A 9 -13.44 9.01 12.71
N PRO A 10 -13.49 8.54 13.98
CA PRO A 10 -13.59 7.13 14.29
C PRO A 10 -14.91 6.49 13.85
N ASP A 11 -15.91 7.31 13.50
CA ASP A 11 -17.22 6.82 13.04
C ASP A 11 -17.28 6.61 11.53
N LYS A 12 -16.23 6.97 10.79
CA LYS A 12 -16.16 6.73 9.35
C LYS A 12 -15.71 5.31 9.03
N LEU A 13 -16.52 4.65 8.22
CA LEU A 13 -16.14 3.39 7.59
C LEU A 13 -15.20 3.65 6.42
N LEU A 14 -14.16 2.84 6.26
CA LEU A 14 -13.23 2.94 5.12
C LEU A 14 -13.93 2.86 3.76
N TRP A 15 -15.11 2.30 3.73
CA TRP A 15 -15.78 1.91 2.50
C TRP A 15 -17.08 2.67 2.21
N ASN A 16 -17.49 3.59 3.03
CA ASN A 16 -18.72 4.36 2.82
C ASN A 16 -18.56 5.53 1.83
N GLY A 17 -17.64 5.44 0.89
CA GLY A 17 -17.47 6.47 -0.13
C GLY A 17 -17.05 7.82 0.45
N CYS A 18 -17.64 8.89 -0.07
CA CYS A 18 -17.38 10.23 0.41
C CYS A 18 -17.94 10.47 1.82
N PRO A 19 -17.24 11.21 2.68
CA PRO A 19 -17.71 11.60 4.00
C PRO A 19 -19.06 12.32 4.04
N CYS A 20 -19.47 12.94 2.92
CA CYS A 20 -20.78 13.59 2.82
C CYS A 20 -21.94 12.58 2.66
N GLY A 21 -21.66 11.29 2.47
CA GLY A 21 -22.67 10.24 2.27
C GLY A 21 -23.36 10.23 0.90
N GLN A 22 -23.04 11.17 0.02
CA GLN A 22 -23.72 11.37 -1.27
C GLN A 22 -22.88 10.94 -2.47
N HIS A 23 -21.56 10.81 -2.30
CA HIS A 23 -20.62 10.43 -3.37
C HIS A 23 -19.99 9.08 -3.09
N ARG A 24 -19.65 8.34 -4.15
CA ARG A 24 -19.02 7.02 -4.06
C ARG A 24 -17.54 7.08 -3.66
N SER A 25 -16.91 8.27 -3.83
CA SER A 25 -15.51 8.48 -3.48
C SER A 25 -15.23 9.95 -3.16
N MET A 26 -14.09 10.23 -2.50
CA MET A 26 -13.59 11.60 -2.30
C MET A 26 -13.32 12.32 -3.61
N ILE A 27 -12.95 11.58 -4.67
CA ILE A 27 -12.72 12.15 -6.01
C ILE A 27 -14.02 12.66 -6.61
N GLU A 28 -15.10 11.87 -6.54
CA GLU A 28 -16.43 12.30 -6.99
C GLU A 28 -16.91 13.54 -6.23
N HIS A 29 -16.64 13.59 -4.91
CA HIS A 29 -16.95 14.76 -4.10
C HIS A 29 -16.16 16.00 -4.55
N GLN A 30 -14.86 15.89 -4.75
CA GLN A 30 -14.00 16.99 -5.21
C GLN A 30 -14.38 17.45 -6.61
N MET A 31 -14.72 16.55 -7.50
CA MET A 31 -15.21 16.88 -8.86
C MET A 31 -16.54 17.62 -8.81
N ALA A 32 -17.48 17.17 -7.97
CA ALA A 32 -18.76 17.86 -7.77
C ALA A 32 -18.57 19.25 -7.16
N MET A 33 -17.70 19.41 -6.17
CA MET A 33 -17.36 20.72 -5.57
C MET A 33 -16.63 21.65 -6.55
N ALA A 34 -15.90 21.09 -7.51
CA ALA A 34 -15.25 21.86 -8.59
C ALA A 34 -16.18 22.16 -9.78
N GLY A 35 -17.46 21.76 -9.73
CA GLY A 35 -18.42 21.95 -10.81
C GLY A 35 -18.14 21.08 -12.03
N ILE A 36 -17.35 20.01 -11.89
CA ILE A 36 -17.01 19.09 -12.97
C ILE A 36 -18.04 17.97 -12.99
N ASN A 37 -18.93 18.00 -13.97
CA ASN A 37 -20.03 17.05 -14.14
C ASN A 37 -19.51 15.74 -14.72
N SER A 38 -19.53 14.65 -13.94
CA SER A 38 -19.23 13.32 -14.46
C SER A 38 -20.47 12.48 -14.79
N ASP A 39 -21.63 12.80 -14.22
CA ASP A 39 -22.94 12.23 -14.58
C ASP A 39 -24.05 13.05 -13.86
N SER A 40 -25.08 13.45 -14.61
CA SER A 40 -26.16 14.35 -14.14
C SER A 40 -27.04 13.81 -13.01
N ARG A 41 -26.71 12.64 -12.47
CA ARG A 41 -27.46 11.98 -11.38
C ARG A 41 -26.90 12.18 -9.99
N PHE A 42 -25.80 12.97 -9.83
CA PHE A 42 -25.07 13.10 -8.58
C PHE A 42 -24.75 14.57 -8.24
N PHE A 43 -25.78 15.42 -8.17
CA PHE A 43 -25.60 16.76 -7.60
C PHE A 43 -25.73 16.72 -6.09
N CYS A 44 -24.76 17.29 -5.37
CA CYS A 44 -24.88 17.66 -3.99
C CYS A 44 -25.64 18.99 -3.95
N GLU A 45 -26.94 18.99 -3.69
CA GLU A 45 -27.62 20.20 -3.24
C GLU A 45 -27.08 20.56 -1.87
N THR A 46 -26.54 21.77 -1.75
CA THR A 46 -26.19 22.36 -0.45
C THR A 46 -27.49 22.54 0.33
N VAL A 47 -27.74 21.66 1.28
CA VAL A 47 -28.84 21.85 2.24
C VAL A 47 -28.37 22.92 3.21
N ASP A 48 -28.96 24.11 3.14
CA ASP A 48 -28.84 25.12 4.18
C ASP A 48 -29.25 24.54 5.53
N ASP A 49 -28.43 24.75 6.53
CA ASP A 49 -28.48 24.19 7.88
C ASP A 49 -29.60 24.81 8.73
N GLN A 50 -30.84 24.79 8.26
CA GLN A 50 -32.02 25.21 9.02
C GLN A 50 -33.28 24.41 8.63
N SER A 51 -33.32 23.12 8.90
CA SER A 51 -34.56 22.39 9.29
C SER A 51 -34.28 20.94 9.65
N ALA A 52 -33.94 20.71 10.90
CA ALA A 52 -34.01 19.40 11.51
C ALA A 52 -35.48 19.03 11.71
N THR A 53 -36.09 18.36 10.75
CA THR A 53 -37.19 17.39 10.85
C THR A 53 -37.79 17.15 9.47
N ALA A 54 -37.20 16.28 8.68
CA ALA A 54 -37.88 15.66 7.57
C ALA A 54 -37.70 14.14 7.69
N THR A 55 -38.72 13.49 8.20
CA THR A 55 -38.92 12.06 8.07
C THR A 55 -39.08 11.72 6.61
N VAL A 56 -38.05 11.19 5.98
CA VAL A 56 -38.10 10.65 4.64
C VAL A 56 -38.85 9.32 4.69
N SER A 57 -40.11 9.34 4.31
CA SER A 57 -40.90 8.15 4.03
C SER A 57 -40.38 7.55 2.73
N LEU A 58 -39.60 6.50 2.82
CA LEU A 58 -39.25 5.65 1.67
C LEU A 58 -40.51 4.94 1.20
N LYS A 59 -41.16 5.46 0.17
CA LYS A 59 -42.10 4.67 -0.63
C LYS A 59 -41.30 3.56 -1.29
N GLY A 60 -41.51 2.33 -0.83
CA GLY A 60 -40.98 1.13 -1.47
C GLY A 60 -41.51 1.01 -2.91
N PRO A 61 -40.76 0.38 -3.80
CA PRO A 61 -41.22 0.16 -5.17
C PRO A 61 -42.48 -0.72 -5.17
N ASP A 62 -43.40 -0.37 -6.06
CA ASP A 62 -44.65 -1.06 -6.29
C ASP A 62 -44.47 -2.58 -6.37
N LYS A 63 -45.26 -3.29 -5.57
CA LYS A 63 -45.42 -4.74 -5.68
C LYS A 63 -46.25 -5.03 -6.93
N GLY A 64 -45.62 -5.37 -8.05
CA GLY A 64 -46.33 -5.74 -9.26
C GLY A 64 -45.50 -5.90 -10.53
N ALA A 65 -44.33 -6.51 -10.43
CA ALA A 65 -43.69 -7.10 -11.62
C ALA A 65 -43.09 -8.44 -11.19
N ASP A 66 -43.64 -9.52 -11.71
CA ASP A 66 -43.05 -10.85 -11.69
C ASP A 66 -41.63 -10.76 -12.25
N ARG A 67 -40.64 -10.67 -11.38
CA ARG A 67 -39.23 -10.78 -11.78
C ARG A 67 -38.92 -12.26 -11.93
N ASN A 68 -38.89 -12.73 -13.17
CA ASN A 68 -38.38 -14.04 -13.51
C ASN A 68 -36.96 -14.14 -12.93
N PRO A 69 -36.68 -15.02 -11.92
CA PRO A 69 -35.38 -15.15 -11.28
C PRO A 69 -34.29 -15.67 -12.24
N HIS A 70 -34.68 -16.11 -13.44
CA HIS A 70 -33.80 -16.67 -14.47
C HIS A 70 -33.44 -15.70 -15.62
N LEU A 71 -33.66 -14.39 -15.45
CA LEU A 71 -33.06 -13.42 -16.38
C LEU A 71 -31.56 -13.57 -16.36
N ALA A 72 -30.91 -13.79 -17.50
CA ALA A 72 -29.50 -14.10 -17.67
C ALA A 72 -28.57 -13.14 -16.90
N ALA A 73 -28.97 -11.86 -16.75
CA ALA A 73 -28.24 -10.85 -15.98
C ALA A 73 -28.27 -11.07 -14.45
N ASN A 74 -29.17 -11.91 -13.93
CA ASN A 74 -29.37 -12.12 -12.50
C ASN A 74 -29.20 -13.59 -12.08
N CYS A 75 -28.84 -14.49 -13.02
CA CYS A 75 -28.62 -15.89 -12.70
C CYS A 75 -27.17 -16.12 -12.24
N PHE A 76 -27.00 -16.50 -10.98
CA PHE A 76 -25.70 -16.82 -10.37
C PHE A 76 -25.43 -18.34 -10.29
N ASP A 77 -26.34 -19.20 -10.80
CA ASP A 77 -26.13 -20.65 -10.82
C ASP A 77 -25.22 -21.04 -11.98
N PRO A 78 -24.01 -21.59 -11.72
CA PRO A 78 -23.09 -22.01 -12.77
C PRO A 78 -23.62 -23.21 -13.58
N ASN A 79 -24.62 -23.93 -13.08
CA ASN A 79 -25.23 -25.09 -13.73
C ASN A 79 -26.60 -24.79 -14.36
N CYS A 80 -27.04 -23.54 -14.37
CA CYS A 80 -28.31 -23.15 -14.97
C CYS A 80 -28.33 -23.48 -16.47
N MET A 81 -29.31 -24.24 -16.89
CA MET A 81 -29.48 -24.71 -18.28
C MET A 81 -30.46 -23.86 -19.10
N GLU A 82 -30.96 -22.75 -18.55
CA GLU A 82 -31.82 -21.85 -19.29
C GLU A 82 -31.10 -21.28 -20.52
N PRO A 83 -31.75 -21.22 -21.70
CA PRO A 83 -31.11 -20.85 -22.97
C PRO A 83 -30.36 -19.51 -22.91
N GLU A 84 -30.91 -18.50 -22.22
CA GLU A 84 -30.31 -17.18 -22.06
C GLU A 84 -29.05 -17.21 -21.20
N CYS A 85 -29.03 -18.01 -20.15
CA CYS A 85 -27.86 -18.20 -19.30
C CYS A 85 -26.75 -18.97 -20.00
N VAL A 86 -27.10 -19.95 -20.83
CA VAL A 86 -26.16 -20.70 -21.67
C VAL A 86 -25.58 -19.82 -22.76
N ALA A 87 -26.41 -19.01 -23.43
CA ALA A 87 -25.96 -18.06 -24.46
C ALA A 87 -24.99 -17.00 -23.89
N LEU A 88 -25.26 -16.48 -22.71
CA LEU A 88 -24.37 -15.51 -22.04
C LEU A 88 -23.00 -16.10 -21.66
N ARG A 89 -22.95 -17.39 -21.27
CA ARG A 89 -21.70 -18.11 -21.01
C ARG A 89 -20.90 -18.40 -22.28
N GLN A 90 -21.58 -18.66 -23.38
CA GLN A 90 -20.96 -18.93 -24.69
C GLN A 90 -20.53 -17.66 -25.43
N SER A 91 -21.14 -16.50 -25.14
CA SER A 91 -20.78 -15.21 -25.76
C SER A 91 -19.53 -14.56 -25.16
N LYS A 92 -19.04 -15.04 -24.02
CA LYS A 92 -17.75 -14.63 -23.46
C LYS A 92 -16.62 -15.34 -24.21
N GLN A 93 -16.30 -14.89 -25.42
CA GLN A 93 -14.98 -15.20 -25.98
C GLN A 93 -13.92 -14.49 -25.15
N PRO A 94 -12.77 -15.15 -24.88
CA PRO A 94 -11.67 -14.51 -24.16
C PRO A 94 -11.23 -13.26 -24.92
N THR A 95 -11.31 -12.12 -24.28
CA THR A 95 -10.74 -10.87 -24.79
C THR A 95 -9.22 -10.98 -24.73
N GLN A 96 -8.49 -10.12 -25.44
CA GLN A 96 -7.01 -10.11 -25.43
C GLN A 96 -6.42 -9.99 -24.00
N ALA A 97 -7.23 -9.54 -23.01
CA ALA A 97 -6.90 -9.49 -21.60
C ALA A 97 -6.87 -10.88 -20.91
N ASP A 98 -7.51 -11.89 -21.50
CA ASP A 98 -7.57 -13.27 -20.95
C ASP A 98 -6.38 -14.14 -21.39
N GLN A 99 -5.46 -13.62 -22.20
CA GLN A 99 -4.25 -14.37 -22.52
C GLN A 99 -3.30 -14.36 -21.32
N PRO A 100 -2.83 -15.53 -20.87
CA PRO A 100 -1.82 -15.58 -19.82
C PRO A 100 -0.60 -14.77 -20.27
N PHE A 101 -0.06 -13.97 -19.37
CA PHE A 101 1.25 -13.36 -19.60
C PHE A 101 2.19 -14.46 -20.09
N LYS A 102 2.88 -14.22 -21.22
CA LYS A 102 3.94 -15.11 -21.67
C LYS A 102 4.87 -15.34 -20.49
N ASP A 103 5.25 -16.59 -20.26
CA ASP A 103 6.23 -16.90 -19.21
C ASP A 103 7.34 -15.85 -19.28
N ILE A 104 7.51 -15.10 -18.19
CA ILE A 104 8.54 -14.09 -18.11
C ILE A 104 9.85 -14.89 -18.06
N ALA A 105 10.56 -14.95 -19.18
CA ALA A 105 11.92 -15.44 -19.19
C ALA A 105 12.74 -14.64 -18.17
N GLU A 106 13.69 -15.27 -17.50
CA GLU A 106 14.60 -14.52 -16.63
C GLU A 106 15.24 -13.40 -17.47
N PRO A 107 15.18 -12.14 -17.01
CA PRO A 107 15.68 -11.03 -17.81
C PRO A 107 17.17 -11.22 -18.06
N THR A 108 17.54 -11.23 -19.31
CA THR A 108 18.93 -11.12 -19.75
C THR A 108 19.40 -9.66 -19.59
N GLY A 109 20.67 -9.36 -19.76
CA GLY A 109 21.16 -7.97 -19.74
C GLY A 109 20.40 -7.06 -20.70
N ASP A 110 20.03 -7.57 -21.87
CA ASP A 110 19.27 -6.85 -22.89
C ASP A 110 17.81 -6.60 -22.48
N ASP A 111 17.17 -7.56 -21.79
CA ASP A 111 15.82 -7.40 -21.23
C ASP A 111 15.78 -6.34 -20.10
N MET A 112 16.87 -6.23 -19.35
CA MET A 112 17.03 -5.23 -18.29
C MET A 112 17.15 -3.82 -18.88
N GLU A 113 17.86 -3.70 -19.99
CA GLU A 113 18.01 -2.45 -20.73
C GLU A 113 16.69 -1.98 -21.35
N GLU A 114 15.91 -2.92 -21.89
CA GLU A 114 14.58 -2.64 -22.44
C GLU A 114 13.55 -2.27 -21.35
N ALA A 115 13.60 -2.89 -20.16
CA ALA A 115 12.73 -2.56 -19.03
C ALA A 115 13.04 -1.15 -18.47
N LEU A 116 14.32 -0.78 -18.38
CA LEU A 116 14.72 0.56 -17.96
C LEU A 116 14.34 1.61 -19.01
N ALA A 117 14.50 1.31 -20.31
CA ALA A 117 14.09 2.18 -21.40
C ALA A 117 12.58 2.47 -21.35
N ARG A 118 11.74 1.44 -21.10
CA ARG A 118 10.29 1.61 -20.94
C ARG A 118 9.90 2.46 -19.71
N SER A 119 10.62 2.31 -18.60
CA SER A 119 10.42 3.13 -17.39
C SER A 119 10.71 4.61 -17.65
N VAL A 120 11.81 4.89 -18.33
CA VAL A 120 12.23 6.25 -18.73
C VAL A 120 11.26 6.85 -19.74
N GLU A 121 10.82 6.08 -20.74
CA GLU A 121 9.81 6.50 -21.73
C GLU A 121 8.52 6.96 -21.05
N SER A 122 8.00 6.17 -20.12
CA SER A 122 6.78 6.51 -19.38
C SER A 122 6.94 7.79 -18.56
N ALA A 123 8.10 7.99 -17.95
CA ALA A 123 8.39 9.20 -17.17
C ALA A 123 8.49 10.45 -18.04
N ILE A 124 9.12 10.35 -19.20
CA ILE A 124 9.26 11.46 -20.16
C ILE A 124 7.89 11.85 -20.73
N VAL A 125 7.10 10.86 -21.17
CA VAL A 125 5.74 11.11 -21.69
C VAL A 125 4.86 11.76 -20.63
N ARG A 126 4.99 11.39 -19.35
CA ARG A 126 4.28 12.05 -18.24
C ARG A 126 4.77 13.47 -17.96
N GLY A 127 6.07 13.73 -18.09
CA GLY A 127 6.64 15.06 -17.89
C GLY A 127 6.24 16.06 -18.98
N VAL A 128 6.07 15.59 -20.23
CA VAL A 128 5.68 16.43 -21.39
C VAL A 128 4.17 16.65 -21.46
N PHE A 129 3.36 15.65 -21.08
CA PHE A 129 1.90 15.71 -21.17
C PHE A 129 1.28 15.74 -19.77
N GLY A 130 0.97 16.94 -19.26
CA GLY A 130 0.43 17.17 -17.92
C GLY A 130 -0.99 16.62 -17.67
N SER A 131 -1.64 15.95 -18.64
CA SER A 131 -2.94 15.30 -18.45
C SER A 131 -3.01 13.93 -19.13
N ASP A 132 -3.69 12.98 -18.49
CA ASP A 132 -3.90 11.62 -19.01
C ASP A 132 -4.69 11.57 -20.33
N ILE A 133 -5.55 12.57 -20.58
CA ILE A 133 -6.34 12.67 -21.82
C ILE A 133 -5.42 12.99 -23.01
N ASN A 134 -4.54 13.95 -22.85
CA ASN A 134 -3.60 14.35 -23.91
C ASN A 134 -2.59 13.23 -24.19
N ARG A 135 -2.13 12.52 -23.16
CA ARG A 135 -1.24 11.37 -23.28
C ARG A 135 -1.88 10.21 -24.05
N ARG A 136 -3.12 9.82 -23.70
CA ARG A 136 -3.84 8.73 -24.39
C ARG A 136 -4.12 9.07 -25.84
N SER A 137 -4.47 10.32 -26.14
CA SER A 137 -4.69 10.79 -27.51
C SER A 137 -3.40 10.79 -28.33
N PHE A 138 -2.29 11.21 -27.74
CA PHE A 138 -0.98 11.20 -28.38
C PHE A 138 -0.49 9.78 -28.66
N LEU A 139 -0.54 8.87 -27.68
CA LEU A 139 -0.12 7.48 -27.84
C LEU A 139 -0.98 6.71 -28.85
N LYS A 140 -2.29 7.03 -28.94
CA LYS A 140 -3.16 6.48 -29.98
C LYS A 140 -2.87 7.02 -31.38
N ALA A 141 -2.49 8.28 -31.50
CA ALA A 141 -2.25 8.94 -32.79
C ALA A 141 -0.89 8.56 -33.40
N VAL A 142 0.12 8.33 -32.58
CA VAL A 142 1.51 8.18 -33.02
C VAL A 142 2.01 6.73 -32.91
N GLY A 143 1.36 5.90 -32.09
CA GLY A 143 1.84 4.56 -31.72
C GLY A 143 2.99 4.62 -30.71
N ALA A 144 3.08 3.65 -29.79
CA ALA A 144 4.05 3.69 -28.68
C ALA A 144 5.52 3.73 -29.15
N GLY A 145 5.88 2.96 -30.18
CA GLY A 145 7.24 2.91 -30.69
C GLY A 145 7.72 4.18 -31.39
N THR A 146 6.82 4.92 -32.07
CA THR A 146 7.16 6.16 -32.78
C THR A 146 7.22 7.36 -31.82
N ALA A 147 6.42 7.35 -30.75
CA ALA A 147 6.51 8.35 -29.68
C ALA A 147 7.86 8.28 -28.96
N TYR A 148 8.34 7.07 -28.72
CA TYR A 148 9.66 6.81 -28.15
C TYR A 148 10.79 7.37 -29.01
N ALA A 149 10.81 7.05 -30.31
CA ALA A 149 11.83 7.53 -31.22
C ALA A 149 11.86 9.07 -31.33
N ALA A 150 10.70 9.73 -31.28
CA ALA A 150 10.62 11.19 -31.32
C ALA A 150 11.11 11.83 -30.01
N LEU A 151 10.86 11.21 -28.86
CA LEU A 151 11.31 11.70 -27.55
C LEU A 151 12.78 11.38 -27.28
N ALA A 152 13.25 10.22 -27.69
CA ALA A 152 14.66 9.82 -27.59
C ALA A 152 15.61 10.72 -28.42
N SER A 153 15.09 11.36 -29.47
CA SER A 153 15.87 12.36 -30.24
C SER A 153 16.05 13.72 -29.53
N ILE A 154 15.23 13.96 -28.46
CA ILE A 154 15.24 15.22 -27.71
C ILE A 154 16.02 15.09 -26.39
N ILE A 155 16.04 13.89 -25.80
CA ILE A 155 16.68 13.63 -24.50
C ILE A 155 17.57 12.37 -24.64
N PRO A 156 18.86 12.46 -24.44
CA PRO A 156 19.75 11.28 -24.46
C PRO A 156 19.42 10.36 -23.29
N LEU A 157 18.80 9.24 -23.57
CA LEU A 157 18.37 8.23 -22.57
C LEU A 157 19.54 7.67 -21.75
N ASP A 158 20.71 7.55 -22.38
CA ASP A 158 21.92 7.11 -21.71
C ASP A 158 22.42 8.09 -20.63
N ALA A 159 22.10 9.38 -20.76
CA ALA A 159 22.45 10.37 -19.75
C ALA A 159 21.61 10.27 -18.47
N VAL A 160 20.35 9.83 -18.57
CA VAL A 160 19.46 9.64 -17.41
C VAL A 160 19.80 8.34 -16.67
N LYS A 161 20.18 7.28 -17.40
CA LYS A 161 20.64 5.99 -16.82
C LYS A 161 21.95 6.17 -16.04
N ALA A 162 22.92 6.87 -16.62
CA ALA A 162 24.22 7.14 -16.01
C ALA A 162 24.08 8.01 -14.75
N ALA A 163 23.12 8.92 -14.69
CA ALA A 163 22.98 9.89 -13.60
C ALA A 163 22.55 9.26 -12.26
N VAL A 164 21.78 8.19 -12.26
CA VAL A 164 21.28 7.57 -11.02
C VAL A 164 22.26 6.57 -10.41
N LEU A 165 22.98 5.80 -11.23
CA LEU A 165 23.91 4.76 -10.74
C LEU A 165 25.37 5.23 -10.73
N ASP A 166 25.74 6.15 -11.62
CA ASP A 166 27.09 6.77 -11.70
C ASP A 166 27.21 8.10 -10.94
N ALA A 167 26.28 8.38 -10.02
CA ALA A 167 26.30 9.58 -9.19
C ALA A 167 27.61 9.65 -8.38
N LYS A 168 28.67 10.19 -9.00
CA LYS A 168 30.00 10.46 -8.39
C LYS A 168 30.21 11.96 -8.17
N GLY A 169 29.17 12.76 -8.37
CA GLY A 169 29.19 14.20 -8.17
C GLY A 169 29.00 14.60 -6.70
N PRO A 170 29.15 15.89 -6.39
CA PRO A 170 28.80 16.42 -5.08
C PRO A 170 27.29 16.32 -4.85
N LEU A 171 26.87 16.24 -3.58
CA LEU A 171 25.45 16.24 -3.22
C LEU A 171 24.81 17.56 -3.65
N GLU A 172 23.69 17.52 -4.36
CA GLU A 172 22.92 18.70 -4.79
C GLU A 172 22.28 19.39 -3.60
N LYS A 173 21.83 18.58 -2.62
CA LYS A 173 21.17 19.03 -1.38
C LYS A 173 21.68 18.19 -0.22
N LYS A 174 22.32 18.82 0.79
CA LYS A 174 22.85 18.10 1.98
C LYS A 174 21.80 17.97 3.07
N LYS A 175 20.98 19.02 3.27
CA LYS A 175 19.97 19.05 4.33
C LYS A 175 18.63 18.57 3.78
N LEU A 176 18.09 17.50 4.38
CA LEU A 176 16.87 16.83 3.93
C LEU A 176 15.83 16.74 5.05
N ASN A 177 14.57 16.83 4.68
CA ASN A 177 13.42 16.53 5.52
C ASN A 177 12.87 15.15 5.18
N VAL A 178 12.91 14.21 6.12
CA VAL A 178 12.38 12.85 5.93
C VAL A 178 11.27 12.60 6.94
N GLY A 179 10.03 12.43 6.44
CA GLY A 179 8.86 12.19 7.27
C GLY A 179 8.76 10.72 7.71
N PHE A 180 8.34 10.47 8.97
CA PHE A 180 8.06 9.12 9.43
C PHE A 180 6.84 9.06 10.37
N VAL A 181 6.07 7.98 10.29
CA VAL A 181 5.05 7.63 11.28
C VAL A 181 5.71 6.82 12.40
N PRO A 182 5.46 7.12 13.72
CA PRO A 182 6.19 6.53 14.84
C PRO A 182 5.79 5.08 15.13
N ILE A 183 6.27 4.17 14.28
CA ILE A 183 6.06 2.72 14.33
C ILE A 183 7.37 1.97 14.11
N THR A 184 7.45 0.70 14.54
CA THR A 184 8.67 -0.10 14.37
C THR A 184 9.00 -0.41 12.91
N CYS A 185 8.02 -0.29 12.01
CA CYS A 185 8.26 -0.47 10.58
C CYS A 185 9.18 0.61 9.99
N ALA A 186 9.18 1.83 10.57
CA ALA A 186 10.07 2.92 10.18
C ALA A 186 11.48 2.84 10.83
N THR A 187 11.82 1.71 11.44
CA THR A 187 13.12 1.54 12.12
C THR A 187 14.31 1.97 11.26
N PRO A 188 14.43 1.59 9.97
CA PRO A 188 15.59 2.00 9.16
C PRO A 188 15.72 3.52 9.02
N ILE A 189 14.64 4.21 8.69
CA ILE A 189 14.63 5.69 8.57
C ILE A 189 14.96 6.34 9.92
N ILE A 190 14.35 5.86 11.00
CA ILE A 190 14.52 6.46 12.34
C ILE A 190 15.93 6.23 12.85
N MET A 191 16.40 4.97 12.88
CA MET A 191 17.71 4.61 13.45
C MET A 191 18.87 5.19 12.65
N ALA A 192 18.69 5.44 11.36
CA ALA A 192 19.71 6.06 10.52
C ALA A 192 20.16 7.43 11.05
N HIS A 193 19.30 8.13 11.80
CA HIS A 193 19.63 9.41 12.42
C HIS A 193 20.51 9.25 13.68
N PRO A 194 20.09 8.60 14.80
CA PRO A 194 20.92 8.48 16.01
C PRO A 194 22.14 7.57 15.82
N MET A 195 22.09 6.60 14.91
CA MET A 195 23.18 5.66 14.67
C MET A 195 24.15 6.11 13.55
N GLY A 196 23.92 7.29 12.97
CA GLY A 196 24.87 7.97 12.09
C GLY A 196 24.92 7.48 10.64
N PHE A 197 23.96 6.66 10.17
CA PHE A 197 23.96 6.19 8.77
C PHE A 197 23.81 7.33 7.77
N TYR A 198 22.98 8.35 8.03
CA TYR A 198 22.89 9.53 7.16
C TYR A 198 24.22 10.29 7.08
N LYS A 199 24.88 10.50 8.23
CA LYS A 199 26.18 11.18 8.30
C LYS A 199 27.28 10.43 7.55
N LYS A 200 27.25 9.07 7.57
CA LYS A 200 28.17 8.22 6.80
C LYS A 200 28.19 8.57 5.32
N TYR A 201 27.04 8.99 4.77
CA TYR A 201 26.89 9.38 3.37
C TYR A 201 26.85 10.89 3.15
N GLY A 202 27.29 11.67 4.13
CA GLY A 202 27.43 13.13 4.04
C GLY A 202 26.13 13.92 4.12
N LEU A 203 25.04 13.29 4.60
CA LEU A 203 23.71 13.89 4.68
C LEU A 203 23.43 14.43 6.09
N GLU A 204 22.72 15.57 6.13
CA GLU A 204 22.10 16.17 7.30
C GLU A 204 20.58 15.98 7.18
N VAL A 205 20.02 14.99 7.91
CA VAL A 205 18.61 14.63 7.79
C VAL A 205 17.85 15.00 9.04
N ASP A 206 16.84 15.85 8.87
CA ASP A 206 15.82 16.07 9.89
C ASP A 206 14.74 14.98 9.75
N VAL A 207 14.68 14.04 10.71
CA VAL A 207 13.63 13.02 10.76
C VAL A 207 12.40 13.58 11.45
N ILE A 208 11.30 13.76 10.70
CA ILE A 208 10.11 14.51 11.11
C ILE A 208 8.97 13.55 11.45
N LYS A 209 8.60 13.53 12.74
CA LYS A 209 7.49 12.71 13.21
C LYS A 209 6.15 13.21 12.63
N THR A 210 5.41 12.28 12.06
CA THR A 210 4.13 12.53 11.37
C THR A 210 3.00 11.82 12.10
N ALA A 211 1.85 12.47 12.22
CA ALA A 211 0.70 11.91 12.96
C ALA A 211 0.07 10.67 12.30
N GLY A 212 0.19 10.56 10.96
CA GLY A 212 -0.38 9.45 10.20
C GLY A 212 -0.10 9.58 8.71
N TRP A 213 -0.52 8.58 7.93
CA TRP A 213 -0.14 8.47 6.51
C TRP A 213 -0.83 9.48 5.59
N ALA A 214 -2.04 9.95 5.90
CA ALA A 214 -2.66 11.03 5.14
C ALA A 214 -1.79 12.28 5.18
N VAL A 215 -1.31 12.67 6.37
CA VAL A 215 -0.40 13.82 6.56
C VAL A 215 0.95 13.56 5.88
N SER A 216 1.50 12.33 6.00
CA SER A 216 2.75 11.96 5.32
C SER A 216 2.63 12.11 3.81
N ARG A 217 1.54 11.59 3.21
CA ARG A 217 1.24 11.73 1.78
C ARG A 217 1.17 13.21 1.37
N ASP A 218 0.38 14.01 2.07
CA ASP A 218 0.11 15.40 1.69
C ASP A 218 1.36 16.27 1.79
N LYS A 219 2.17 16.10 2.83
CA LYS A 219 3.47 16.77 3.01
C LYS A 219 4.51 16.32 1.99
N SER A 220 4.46 15.06 1.56
CA SER A 220 5.31 14.54 0.49
C SER A 220 4.90 15.12 -0.86
N LEU A 221 3.60 15.17 -1.16
CA LEU A 221 3.08 15.74 -2.41
C LEU A 221 3.30 17.24 -2.52
N SER A 222 3.29 17.98 -1.40
CA SER A 222 3.59 19.41 -1.35
C SER A 222 5.08 19.74 -1.43
N GLY A 223 5.97 18.73 -1.34
CA GLY A 223 7.42 18.91 -1.32
C GLY A 223 7.97 19.39 0.03
N GLU A 224 7.19 19.36 1.10
CA GLU A 224 7.67 19.63 2.47
C GLU A 224 8.63 18.51 2.94
N TYR A 225 8.39 17.28 2.50
CA TYR A 225 9.30 16.15 2.67
C TYR A 225 10.02 15.82 1.38
N ASP A 226 11.35 15.67 1.44
CA ASP A 226 12.19 15.20 0.33
C ASP A 226 11.99 13.71 0.06
N ALA A 227 11.78 12.95 1.12
CA ALA A 227 11.41 11.53 1.11
C ALA A 227 10.59 11.20 2.36
N ALA A 228 9.94 10.06 2.37
CA ALA A 228 9.11 9.68 3.51
C ALA A 228 9.02 8.17 3.70
N HIS A 229 8.79 7.79 4.96
CA HIS A 229 8.22 6.51 5.33
C HIS A 229 6.77 6.44 4.84
N MET A 230 6.48 5.48 3.99
CA MET A 230 5.14 5.20 3.47
C MET A 230 4.76 3.74 3.69
N LEU A 231 3.47 3.43 3.56
CA LEU A 231 3.02 2.04 3.42
C LEU A 231 3.29 1.57 1.99
N THR A 232 3.69 0.32 1.79
CA THR A 232 4.08 -0.19 0.47
C THR A 232 3.01 -0.01 -0.63
N PRO A 233 1.67 -0.01 -0.35
CA PRO A 233 0.68 0.34 -1.37
C PRO A 233 0.61 1.82 -1.74
N MET A 234 1.12 2.74 -0.89
CA MET A 234 0.94 4.19 -1.13
C MET A 234 1.65 4.72 -2.38
N PRO A 235 2.92 4.38 -2.67
CA PRO A 235 3.57 4.82 -3.91
C PRO A 235 2.81 4.36 -5.17
N LEU A 236 2.26 3.14 -5.16
CA LEU A 236 1.40 2.63 -6.24
C LEU A 236 0.11 3.44 -6.35
N ALA A 237 -0.57 3.67 -5.22
CA ALA A 237 -1.81 4.45 -5.17
C ALA A 237 -1.61 5.88 -5.67
N ILE A 238 -0.55 6.56 -5.21
CA ILE A 238 -0.21 7.93 -5.63
C ILE A 238 0.09 7.97 -7.14
N SER A 239 0.88 7.02 -7.65
CA SER A 239 1.22 6.96 -9.08
C SER A 239 0.00 6.70 -9.96
N LEU A 240 -1.00 5.95 -9.46
CA LEU A 240 -2.26 5.68 -10.16
C LEU A 240 -3.33 6.76 -9.94
N GLY A 241 -3.10 7.72 -9.04
CA GLY A 241 -4.10 8.72 -8.66
C GLY A 241 -5.24 8.16 -7.82
N ALA A 242 -5.01 7.02 -7.13
CA ALA A 242 -5.99 6.44 -6.23
C ALA A 242 -5.90 7.13 -4.85
N GLY A 243 -6.97 7.80 -4.44
CA GLY A 243 -7.05 8.54 -3.18
C GLY A 243 -6.21 9.84 -3.11
N SER A 244 -5.61 10.27 -4.22
CA SER A 244 -4.88 11.53 -4.33
C SER A 244 -4.76 11.97 -5.79
N THR A 245 -4.22 13.17 -6.04
CA THR A 245 -3.76 13.55 -7.37
C THR A 245 -2.65 12.59 -7.82
N ALA A 246 -2.73 12.13 -9.07
CA ALA A 246 -1.70 11.26 -9.65
C ALA A 246 -0.36 12.01 -9.76
N ALA A 247 0.67 11.43 -9.17
CA ALA A 247 2.04 11.93 -9.24
C ALA A 247 3.02 10.76 -9.37
N PRO A 248 4.09 10.86 -10.18
CA PRO A 248 5.11 9.82 -10.28
C PRO A 248 5.85 9.66 -8.96
N TRP A 249 5.66 8.52 -8.31
CA TRP A 249 6.27 8.19 -7.02
C TRP A 249 7.00 6.86 -7.11
N THR A 250 8.06 6.69 -6.35
CA THR A 250 8.86 5.47 -6.37
C THR A 250 9.05 4.89 -4.98
N MET A 251 9.31 3.61 -4.95
CA MET A 251 9.72 2.84 -3.78
C MET A 251 11.08 2.19 -4.05
N PRO A 252 12.17 2.85 -3.64
CA PRO A 252 13.52 2.34 -3.78
C PRO A 252 13.85 1.15 -2.87
N ALA A 253 13.24 1.12 -1.67
CA ALA A 253 13.46 0.05 -0.71
C ALA A 253 12.21 -0.26 0.11
N VAL A 254 12.03 -1.53 0.47
CA VAL A 254 11.17 -1.97 1.56
C VAL A 254 11.89 -1.67 2.87
N GLU A 255 11.22 -1.07 3.84
CA GLU A 255 11.81 -0.81 5.16
C GLU A 255 11.71 -2.03 6.06
N ASN A 256 10.58 -2.75 5.97
CA ASN A 256 10.38 -3.98 6.73
C ASN A 256 9.42 -4.94 6.05
N ILE A 257 9.60 -6.21 6.37
CA ILE A 257 8.67 -7.30 6.07
C ILE A 257 8.03 -7.80 7.37
N ASN A 258 6.80 -8.35 7.31
CA ASN A 258 6.02 -8.73 8.49
C ASN A 258 5.72 -7.51 9.43
N GLY A 259 5.78 -7.67 10.76
CA GLY A 259 5.70 -6.54 11.72
C GLY A 259 4.31 -5.99 11.98
N GLN A 260 3.26 -6.79 11.69
CA GLN A 260 1.88 -6.43 11.91
C GLN A 260 1.15 -7.58 12.62
N ALA A 261 0.03 -7.28 13.27
CA ALA A 261 -0.83 -8.30 13.86
C ALA A 261 -2.30 -7.88 13.88
N ILE A 262 -3.18 -8.87 13.90
CA ILE A 262 -4.57 -8.70 14.30
C ILE A 262 -4.62 -8.80 15.82
N VAL A 263 -5.09 -7.74 16.46
CA VAL A 263 -5.34 -7.66 17.90
C VAL A 263 -6.83 -7.60 18.15
N LEU A 264 -7.30 -8.34 19.13
CA LEU A 264 -8.68 -8.28 19.62
C LEU A 264 -8.70 -7.75 21.05
N SER A 265 -9.81 -7.09 21.42
CA SER A 265 -10.11 -6.73 22.81
C SER A 265 -10.21 -7.97 23.69
N ASN A 266 -9.77 -7.86 24.94
CA ASN A 266 -9.83 -8.94 25.91
C ASN A 266 -11.27 -9.49 26.16
N LYS A 267 -12.30 -8.70 25.84
CA LYS A 267 -13.71 -9.16 25.90
C LYS A 267 -14.05 -10.25 24.87
N HIS A 268 -13.16 -10.46 23.88
CA HIS A 268 -13.35 -11.40 22.77
C HIS A 268 -12.42 -12.63 22.84
N LYS A 269 -11.88 -12.99 24.02
CA LYS A 269 -11.02 -14.16 24.18
C LYS A 269 -11.69 -15.48 23.78
N ASP A 270 -13.00 -15.56 23.88
CA ASP A 270 -13.83 -16.68 23.44
C ASP A 270 -14.16 -16.69 21.94
N LYS A 271 -13.82 -15.61 21.21
CA LYS A 271 -14.14 -15.42 19.79
C LYS A 271 -12.90 -15.52 18.90
N ASN A 272 -12.08 -16.53 19.15
CA ASN A 272 -10.84 -16.76 18.40
C ASN A 272 -11.09 -17.27 16.95
N ASP A 273 -12.32 -17.69 16.62
CA ASP A 273 -12.70 -18.07 15.26
C ASP A 273 -13.20 -16.84 14.50
N PRO A 274 -12.56 -16.44 13.37
CA PRO A 274 -12.99 -15.26 12.60
C PRO A 274 -14.43 -15.33 12.10
N ARG A 275 -14.99 -16.51 11.88
CA ARG A 275 -16.41 -16.68 11.49
C ARG A 275 -17.40 -16.11 12.51
N LYS A 276 -16.94 -15.87 13.73
CA LYS A 276 -17.72 -15.24 14.82
C LYS A 276 -17.61 -13.72 14.87
N TRP A 277 -16.90 -13.09 13.92
CA TRP A 277 -16.63 -11.64 13.94
C TRP A 277 -17.68 -10.80 13.22
N LYS A 278 -18.78 -11.41 12.82
CA LYS A 278 -19.89 -10.64 12.22
C LYS A 278 -20.35 -9.52 13.16
N GLY A 279 -20.41 -8.29 12.63
CA GLY A 279 -20.73 -7.07 13.37
C GLY A 279 -19.56 -6.44 14.12
N PHE A 280 -18.35 -7.02 14.09
CA PHE A 280 -17.18 -6.43 14.73
C PHE A 280 -16.74 -5.14 14.04
N LYS A 281 -16.25 -4.20 14.84
CA LYS A 281 -15.61 -2.96 14.39
C LYS A 281 -14.10 -3.14 14.46
N PHE A 282 -13.44 -3.08 13.31
CA PHE A 282 -12.00 -3.13 13.20
C PHE A 282 -11.41 -1.78 12.84
N ALA A 283 -10.21 -1.48 13.35
CA ALA A 283 -9.42 -0.36 12.87
C ALA A 283 -8.27 -0.83 11.99
N VAL A 284 -7.93 -0.01 10.99
CA VAL A 284 -6.71 -0.13 10.20
C VAL A 284 -6.08 1.26 10.06
N PRO A 285 -4.75 1.36 9.81
CA PRO A 285 -4.06 2.64 9.88
C PRO A 285 -4.30 3.56 8.69
N PHE A 286 -4.62 2.99 7.54
CA PHE A 286 -4.86 3.71 6.29
C PHE A 286 -5.56 2.80 5.27
N GLU A 287 -6.34 3.39 4.37
CA GLU A 287 -7.05 2.62 3.34
C GLU A 287 -6.11 1.93 2.34
N TYR A 288 -5.07 2.63 1.88
CA TYR A 288 -4.03 2.07 1.00
C TYR A 288 -2.90 1.48 1.83
N SER A 289 -3.20 0.41 2.56
CA SER A 289 -2.25 -0.24 3.46
C SER A 289 -2.29 -1.75 3.35
N MET A 290 -1.15 -2.39 3.59
CA MET A 290 -1.10 -3.85 3.75
C MET A 290 -2.00 -4.33 4.89
N HIS A 291 -2.15 -3.51 5.94
CA HIS A 291 -3.04 -3.80 7.07
C HIS A 291 -4.50 -3.97 6.63
N ASN A 292 -5.01 -3.02 5.83
CA ASN A 292 -6.35 -3.10 5.28
C ASN A 292 -6.51 -4.29 4.32
N PHE A 293 -5.56 -4.47 3.41
CA PHE A 293 -5.64 -5.54 2.42
C PHE A 293 -5.53 -6.93 3.05
N LEU A 294 -4.66 -7.12 4.05
CA LEU A 294 -4.52 -8.39 4.76
C LEU A 294 -5.70 -8.68 5.69
N LEU A 295 -6.29 -7.66 6.34
CA LEU A 295 -7.50 -7.86 7.14
C LEU A 295 -8.67 -8.31 6.24
N ARG A 296 -8.91 -7.60 5.12
CA ARG A 296 -9.94 -7.96 4.13
C ARG A 296 -9.70 -9.35 3.56
N TYR A 297 -8.46 -9.65 3.21
CA TYR A 297 -8.07 -10.97 2.72
C TYR A 297 -8.38 -12.04 3.77
N TYR A 298 -7.90 -11.85 5.00
CA TYR A 298 -8.05 -12.79 6.09
C TYR A 298 -9.52 -13.11 6.39
N VAL A 299 -10.36 -12.11 6.63
CA VAL A 299 -11.77 -12.36 6.97
C VAL A 299 -12.54 -12.97 5.80
N SER A 300 -12.21 -12.62 4.55
CA SER A 300 -12.85 -13.20 3.37
C SER A 300 -12.55 -14.68 3.17
N GLU A 301 -11.36 -15.16 3.58
CA GLU A 301 -11.03 -16.60 3.55
C GLU A 301 -11.84 -17.39 4.59
N PHE A 302 -12.44 -16.72 5.58
CA PHE A 302 -13.39 -17.33 6.53
C PHE A 302 -14.85 -17.11 6.13
N GLY A 303 -15.11 -16.59 4.92
CA GLY A 303 -16.45 -16.40 4.37
C GLY A 303 -17.16 -15.13 4.85
N LEU A 304 -16.46 -14.20 5.52
CA LEU A 304 -17.00 -12.90 5.89
C LEU A 304 -16.72 -11.87 4.79
N ASP A 305 -17.77 -11.16 4.39
CA ASP A 305 -17.63 -9.99 3.53
C ASP A 305 -17.13 -8.79 4.35
N PRO A 306 -15.92 -8.26 4.06
CA PRO A 306 -15.34 -7.19 4.88
C PRO A 306 -16.12 -5.86 4.81
N ASP A 307 -17.03 -5.69 3.84
CA ASP A 307 -17.84 -4.48 3.69
C ASP A 307 -19.29 -4.66 4.20
N GLN A 308 -19.73 -5.90 4.44
CA GLN A 308 -21.09 -6.21 4.88
C GLN A 308 -21.14 -6.82 6.29
N ASP A 309 -20.18 -7.69 6.60
CA ASP A 309 -20.22 -8.49 7.83
C ASP A 309 -19.41 -7.89 8.97
N ILE A 310 -18.43 -7.02 8.68
CA ILE A 310 -17.66 -6.25 9.67
C ILE A 310 -17.65 -4.77 9.31
N GLN A 311 -17.16 -3.94 10.23
CA GLN A 311 -16.94 -2.51 9.98
C GLN A 311 -15.44 -2.23 10.05
N ILE A 312 -14.87 -1.67 8.99
CA ILE A 312 -13.46 -1.27 8.98
C ILE A 312 -13.37 0.25 9.04
N ARG A 313 -12.60 0.78 10.01
CA ARG A 313 -12.40 2.22 10.25
C ARG A 313 -10.92 2.57 10.13
N VAL A 314 -10.62 3.77 9.66
CA VAL A 314 -9.25 4.30 9.65
C VAL A 314 -8.99 5.00 10.97
N LEU A 315 -7.96 4.54 11.70
CA LEU A 315 -7.46 5.20 12.91
C LEU A 315 -5.93 5.29 12.84
N PRO A 316 -5.31 6.40 13.24
CA PRO A 316 -3.87 6.46 13.44
C PRO A 316 -3.42 5.40 14.47
N PRO A 317 -2.29 4.69 14.24
CA PRO A 317 -1.87 3.63 15.15
C PRO A 317 -1.72 4.05 16.62
N PRO A 318 -1.25 5.27 16.95
CA PRO A 318 -1.19 5.71 18.34
C PRO A 318 -2.57 5.77 19.04
N GLU A 319 -3.65 5.94 18.30
CA GLU A 319 -5.01 6.04 18.83
C GLU A 319 -5.70 4.68 18.97
N MET A 320 -5.22 3.64 18.28
CA MET A 320 -5.88 2.33 18.24
C MET A 320 -6.00 1.67 19.60
N VAL A 321 -4.94 1.77 20.44
CA VAL A 321 -4.95 1.17 21.78
C VAL A 321 -5.97 1.87 22.70
N ALA A 322 -6.09 3.19 22.59
CA ALA A 322 -7.07 3.96 23.34
C ALA A 322 -8.51 3.63 22.91
N ASN A 323 -8.75 3.51 21.60
CA ASN A 323 -10.06 3.13 21.05
C ASN A 323 -10.42 1.68 21.41
N LEU A 324 -9.47 0.76 21.46
CA LEU A 324 -9.69 -0.61 21.95
C LEU A 324 -10.07 -0.63 23.43
N ARG A 325 -9.39 0.19 24.26
CA ARG A 325 -9.68 0.34 25.70
C ARG A 325 -11.07 0.94 25.96
N ALA A 326 -11.48 1.88 25.11
CA ALA A 326 -12.79 2.55 25.20
C ALA A 326 -13.95 1.76 24.55
N ASP A 327 -13.69 0.52 24.07
CA ASP A 327 -14.66 -0.31 23.34
C ASP A 327 -15.24 0.31 22.06
N ASN A 328 -14.59 1.33 21.51
CA ASN A 328 -14.97 1.93 20.24
C ASN A 328 -14.71 1.00 19.06
N VAL A 329 -13.72 0.09 19.20
CA VAL A 329 -13.41 -0.98 18.26
C VAL A 329 -13.28 -2.32 18.98
N ASP A 330 -13.63 -3.41 18.31
CA ASP A 330 -13.51 -4.78 18.80
C ASP A 330 -12.12 -5.36 18.61
N GLY A 331 -11.41 -4.83 17.60
CA GLY A 331 -10.04 -5.20 17.28
C GLY A 331 -9.44 -4.26 16.24
N TYR A 332 -8.22 -4.56 15.84
CA TYR A 332 -7.56 -3.83 14.77
C TYR A 332 -6.49 -4.69 14.10
N LEU A 333 -6.13 -4.37 12.86
CA LEU A 333 -4.88 -4.80 12.25
C LEU A 333 -3.95 -3.60 12.17
N SER A 334 -2.87 -3.63 12.93
CA SER A 334 -1.99 -2.48 13.17
C SER A 334 -0.52 -2.86 12.94
N PRO A 335 0.34 -1.88 12.63
CA PRO A 335 1.77 -2.07 12.76
C PRO A 335 2.18 -2.13 14.22
N ASP A 336 3.28 -2.84 14.50
CA ASP A 336 3.93 -2.74 15.79
C ASP A 336 4.56 -1.33 15.97
N PRO A 337 4.66 -0.80 17.20
CA PRO A 337 4.57 -1.53 18.46
C PRO A 337 3.16 -1.57 19.09
N PHE A 338 2.14 -1.04 18.42
CA PHE A 338 0.82 -0.87 19.04
C PHE A 338 0.09 -2.19 19.31
N ASN A 339 0.44 -3.26 18.58
CA ASN A 339 -0.05 -4.60 18.91
C ASN A 339 0.50 -5.09 20.25
N GLN A 340 1.81 -4.96 20.44
CA GLN A 340 2.45 -5.33 21.70
C GLN A 340 2.05 -4.37 22.83
N ARG A 341 1.83 -3.09 22.51
CA ARG A 341 1.39 -2.09 23.48
C ARG A 341 0.01 -2.43 24.06
N ALA A 342 -0.94 -2.92 23.27
CA ALA A 342 -2.24 -3.35 23.77
C ALA A 342 -2.14 -4.52 24.76
N VAL A 343 -1.21 -5.45 24.52
CA VAL A 343 -0.91 -6.55 25.44
C VAL A 343 -0.26 -6.01 26.71
N TYR A 344 0.75 -5.14 26.59
CA TYR A 344 1.43 -4.51 27.70
C TYR A 344 0.48 -3.71 28.61
N ASP A 345 -0.44 -2.96 28.00
CA ASP A 345 -1.48 -2.20 28.70
C ASP A 345 -2.66 -3.07 29.22
N GLY A 346 -2.66 -4.37 28.95
CA GLY A 346 -3.67 -5.31 29.40
C GLY A 346 -5.07 -5.12 28.78
N VAL A 347 -5.16 -4.48 27.60
CA VAL A 347 -6.46 -4.17 26.95
C VAL A 347 -6.81 -5.10 25.81
N GLY A 348 -5.85 -5.83 25.25
CA GLY A 348 -6.05 -6.73 24.12
C GLY A 348 -5.07 -7.89 24.11
N PHE A 349 -5.29 -8.79 23.15
CA PHE A 349 -4.39 -9.92 22.87
C PHE A 349 -4.09 -10.04 21.38
N ILE A 350 -2.94 -10.60 21.05
CA ILE A 350 -2.55 -10.87 19.67
C ILE A 350 -3.26 -12.13 19.21
N HIS A 351 -4.24 -11.97 18.30
CA HIS A 351 -4.96 -13.07 17.68
C HIS A 351 -4.08 -13.76 16.63
N LYS A 352 -3.48 -12.98 15.72
CA LYS A 352 -2.72 -13.52 14.59
C LYS A 352 -1.61 -12.55 14.18
N LEU A 353 -0.38 -13.04 14.05
CA LEU A 353 0.65 -12.29 13.34
C LEU A 353 0.37 -12.35 11.83
N THR A 354 0.59 -11.25 11.12
CA THR A 354 0.34 -11.22 9.67
C THR A 354 1.30 -12.07 8.86
N LYS A 355 2.50 -12.37 9.40
CA LYS A 355 3.38 -13.38 8.79
C LYS A 355 2.73 -14.76 8.66
N ASP A 356 1.74 -15.10 9.50
CA ASP A 356 1.00 -16.35 9.42
C ASP A 356 -0.14 -16.28 8.38
N ILE A 357 -0.42 -15.11 7.83
CA ILE A 357 -1.31 -14.88 6.69
C ILE A 357 -0.49 -14.95 5.40
N TRP A 358 0.57 -14.16 5.34
CA TRP A 358 1.53 -14.12 4.26
C TRP A 358 2.94 -13.91 4.82
N GLU A 359 3.75 -14.96 4.82
CA GLU A 359 5.13 -14.90 5.29
C GLU A 359 5.97 -13.97 4.41
N LYS A 360 6.76 -13.08 5.05
CA LYS A 360 7.61 -12.08 4.41
C LYS A 360 6.85 -11.04 3.56
N HIS A 361 5.57 -10.82 3.83
CA HIS A 361 4.83 -9.75 3.15
C HIS A 361 5.48 -8.39 3.41
N PRO A 362 5.49 -7.47 2.41
CA PRO A 362 5.99 -6.12 2.63
C PRO A 362 5.03 -5.35 3.54
N CYS A 363 5.56 -4.42 4.32
CA CYS A 363 4.72 -3.55 5.16
C CYS A 363 4.93 -2.08 4.80
N CYS A 364 6.13 -1.58 5.03
CA CYS A 364 6.46 -0.18 4.84
C CYS A 364 7.59 0.03 3.85
N ALA A 365 7.65 1.23 3.32
CA ALA A 365 8.49 1.64 2.23
C ALA A 365 9.26 2.92 2.56
N PHE A 366 10.52 2.97 2.17
CA PHE A 366 11.19 4.21 1.85
C PHE A 366 10.69 4.68 0.48
N ALA A 367 10.15 5.90 0.41
CA ALA A 367 9.53 6.41 -0.80
C ALA A 367 9.98 7.84 -1.11
N ALA A 368 10.14 8.12 -2.41
CA ALA A 368 10.50 9.43 -2.91
C ALA A 368 9.77 9.74 -4.21
N SER A 369 9.53 11.03 -4.48
CA SER A 369 8.98 11.46 -5.76
C SER A 369 10.04 11.32 -6.86
N LYS A 370 9.58 10.99 -8.08
CA LYS A 370 10.48 10.99 -9.24
C LYS A 370 11.10 12.38 -9.48
N ALA A 371 10.35 13.44 -9.21
CA ALA A 371 10.87 14.81 -9.34
C ALA A 371 12.06 15.08 -8.41
N PHE A 372 12.01 14.61 -7.15
CA PHE A 372 13.15 14.73 -6.23
C PHE A 372 14.37 13.95 -6.74
N ILE A 373 14.16 12.74 -7.23
CA ILE A 373 15.22 11.87 -7.77
C ILE A 373 15.90 12.53 -8.96
N ASP A 374 15.12 13.04 -9.93
CA ASP A 374 15.63 13.66 -11.15
C ASP A 374 16.39 14.97 -10.90
N GLN A 375 15.96 15.72 -9.87
CA GLN A 375 16.60 16.99 -9.49
C GLN A 375 17.83 16.80 -8.59
N ASN A 376 17.91 15.69 -7.84
CA ASN A 376 18.94 15.47 -6.84
C ASN A 376 19.49 14.02 -6.88
N PRO A 377 20.01 13.55 -8.02
CA PRO A 377 20.39 12.14 -8.19
C PRO A 377 21.51 11.67 -7.25
N ASN A 378 22.53 12.50 -7.00
CA ASN A 378 23.61 12.14 -6.05
C ASN A 378 23.12 12.12 -4.61
N THR A 379 22.29 13.10 -4.24
CA THR A 379 21.67 13.19 -2.92
C THR A 379 20.72 12.02 -2.68
N PHE A 380 19.87 11.69 -3.67
CA PHE A 380 18.98 10.54 -3.60
C PHE A 380 19.76 9.23 -3.44
N LEU A 381 20.82 9.03 -4.22
CA LEU A 381 21.65 7.82 -4.11
C LEU A 381 22.30 7.71 -2.73
N ALA A 382 22.82 8.82 -2.18
CA ALA A 382 23.37 8.85 -0.82
C ALA A 382 22.32 8.52 0.24
N LEU A 383 21.12 9.08 0.10
CA LEU A 383 19.98 8.80 0.99
C LEU A 383 19.54 7.33 0.87
N TRP A 384 19.41 6.81 -0.34
CA TRP A 384 19.06 5.41 -0.58
C TRP A 384 20.10 4.45 0.01
N LYS A 385 21.40 4.69 -0.22
CA LYS A 385 22.50 3.91 0.40
C LYS A 385 22.42 3.93 1.92
N SER A 386 22.08 5.07 2.53
CA SER A 386 21.95 5.17 4.00
C SER A 386 20.80 4.31 4.54
N ILE A 387 19.66 4.25 3.82
CA ILE A 387 18.52 3.42 4.18
C ILE A 387 18.84 1.92 3.98
N MET A 388 19.49 1.56 2.86
CA MET A 388 19.90 0.19 2.59
C MET A 388 20.85 -0.34 3.68
N ASP A 389 21.82 0.47 4.08
CA ASP A 389 22.75 0.16 5.17
C ASP A 389 22.03 -0.02 6.52
N ALA A 390 21.15 0.92 6.86
CA ALA A 390 20.35 0.86 8.08
C ALA A 390 19.45 -0.38 8.10
N THR A 391 18.77 -0.68 6.99
CA THR A 391 17.91 -1.86 6.84
C THR A 391 18.73 -3.16 6.97
N ASN A 392 19.89 -3.21 6.31
CA ASN A 392 20.83 -4.33 6.44
C ASN A 392 21.31 -4.51 7.88
N PHE A 393 21.64 -3.43 8.59
CA PHE A 393 22.04 -3.49 10.00
C PHE A 393 20.90 -4.01 10.88
N ALA A 394 19.65 -3.56 10.64
CA ALA A 394 18.47 -4.00 11.38
C ALA A 394 18.09 -5.48 11.08
N SER A 395 18.46 -6.01 9.92
CA SER A 395 18.24 -7.42 9.57
C SER A 395 19.06 -8.39 10.45
N ILE A 396 20.19 -7.92 11.00
CA ILE A 396 21.05 -8.69 11.88
C ILE A 396 20.44 -8.71 13.29
N LYS A 397 19.97 -9.87 13.72
CA LYS A 397 19.17 -10.02 14.96
C LYS A 397 19.90 -9.58 16.23
N SER A 398 21.22 -9.75 16.30
CA SER A 398 22.02 -9.31 17.46
C SER A 398 21.97 -7.79 17.68
N ASN A 399 21.74 -7.00 16.66
CA ASN A 399 21.70 -5.54 16.73
C ASN A 399 20.37 -4.98 17.29
N ARG A 400 19.32 -5.81 17.34
CA ARG A 400 17.93 -5.34 17.56
C ARG A 400 17.67 -4.80 18.96
N LYS A 401 18.43 -5.22 19.97
CA LYS A 401 18.35 -4.63 21.33
C LYS A 401 18.90 -3.20 21.34
N ASP A 402 20.04 -2.97 20.73
CA ASP A 402 20.65 -1.63 20.64
C ASP A 402 19.77 -0.70 19.80
N ILE A 403 19.19 -1.23 18.70
CA ILE A 403 18.21 -0.50 17.90
C ILE A 403 16.98 -0.13 18.74
N SER A 404 16.44 -1.06 19.55
CA SER A 404 15.29 -0.80 20.42
C SER A 404 15.56 0.38 21.36
N ALA A 405 16.74 0.44 21.96
CA ALA A 405 17.14 1.55 22.81
C ALA A 405 17.29 2.87 22.03
N ALA A 406 17.88 2.81 20.82
CA ALA A 406 18.14 4.00 20.00
C ALA A 406 16.85 4.67 19.49
N ILE A 407 15.79 3.89 19.17
CA ILE A 407 14.52 4.41 18.61
C ILE A 407 13.42 4.64 19.66
N ALA A 408 13.61 4.23 20.91
CA ALA A 408 12.65 4.39 22.01
C ALA A 408 12.34 5.85 22.42
N PRO A 409 13.31 6.82 22.37
CA PRO A 409 13.12 8.16 22.88
C PRO A 409 11.88 8.90 22.34
N LYS A 410 11.45 9.95 23.08
CA LYS A 410 10.24 10.74 22.77
C LYS A 410 10.25 11.37 21.38
N ASN A 411 11.41 11.79 20.89
CA ASN A 411 11.58 12.36 19.55
C ASN A 411 11.42 11.32 18.42
N TYR A 412 11.46 10.02 18.72
CA TYR A 412 11.27 8.92 17.79
C TYR A 412 9.96 8.18 18.09
N LEU A 413 10.01 6.95 18.62
CA LEU A 413 8.79 6.14 18.81
C LEU A 413 7.99 6.53 20.07
N ASN A 414 8.66 7.07 21.10
CA ASN A 414 8.02 7.36 22.38
C ASN A 414 7.35 6.13 23.00
N GLN A 415 8.09 5.02 23.06
CA GLN A 415 7.61 3.74 23.58
C GLN A 415 8.56 3.18 24.65
N PRO A 416 8.05 2.38 25.60
CA PRO A 416 8.91 1.63 26.51
C PRO A 416 9.86 0.72 25.72
N VAL A 417 11.14 0.71 26.10
CA VAL A 417 12.16 -0.16 25.45
C VAL A 417 11.72 -1.62 25.47
N THR A 418 11.15 -2.09 26.60
CA THR A 418 10.65 -3.47 26.73
C THR A 418 9.60 -3.84 25.67
N VAL A 419 8.71 -2.90 25.31
CA VAL A 419 7.71 -3.13 24.25
C VAL A 419 8.40 -3.27 22.90
N LEU A 420 9.40 -2.42 22.63
CA LEU A 420 10.17 -2.46 21.38
C LEU A 420 11.01 -3.73 21.27
N GLU A 421 11.66 -4.15 22.37
CA GLU A 421 12.42 -5.40 22.40
C GLU A 421 11.53 -6.62 22.14
N GLN A 422 10.35 -6.69 22.74
CA GLN A 422 9.41 -7.79 22.47
C GLN A 422 9.05 -7.89 20.98
N VAL A 423 8.98 -6.76 20.30
CA VAL A 423 8.71 -6.71 18.87
C VAL A 423 9.94 -7.07 18.04
N LEU A 424 11.05 -6.35 18.25
CA LEU A 424 12.23 -6.43 17.39
C LEU A 424 13.03 -7.72 17.60
N VAL A 425 13.11 -8.22 18.83
CA VAL A 425 13.76 -9.48 19.17
C VAL A 425 12.84 -10.67 18.90
N GLY A 426 11.52 -10.45 19.01
CA GLY A 426 10.49 -11.45 18.70
C GLY A 426 10.18 -12.41 19.84
N THR A 427 10.61 -12.14 21.08
CA THR A 427 10.15 -12.88 22.28
C THR A 427 9.14 -12.01 23.02
N TYR A 428 7.87 -12.42 23.03
CA TYR A 428 6.76 -11.58 23.46
C TYR A 428 5.64 -12.35 24.15
N ALA A 429 4.91 -11.65 25.04
CA ALA A 429 3.65 -12.13 25.60
C ALA A 429 2.51 -11.91 24.58
N ASP A 430 1.63 -12.90 24.40
CA ASP A 430 0.52 -12.82 23.44
C ASP A 430 -0.77 -12.21 24.04
N GLY A 431 -0.84 -11.98 25.35
CA GLY A 431 -2.04 -11.50 26.05
C GLY A 431 -3.02 -12.61 26.44
N LEU A 432 -2.71 -13.86 26.11
CA LEU A 432 -3.50 -15.05 26.47
C LEU A 432 -2.79 -15.94 27.51
N GLY A 433 -1.73 -15.44 28.11
CA GLY A 433 -0.92 -16.14 29.11
C GLY A 433 0.27 -16.90 28.56
N ASN A 434 0.55 -16.81 27.26
CA ASN A 434 1.70 -17.48 26.65
C ASN A 434 2.81 -16.48 26.32
N VAL A 435 4.06 -16.95 26.44
CA VAL A 435 5.24 -16.28 25.88
C VAL A 435 5.63 -17.04 24.62
N LYS A 436 5.77 -16.31 23.52
CA LYS A 436 6.13 -16.84 22.20
C LYS A 436 7.47 -16.31 21.76
N THR A 437 8.23 -17.11 21.02
CA THR A 437 9.49 -16.70 20.39
C THR A 437 9.35 -16.86 18.87
N VAL A 438 9.25 -15.72 18.17
CA VAL A 438 9.11 -15.60 16.72
C VAL A 438 10.10 -14.53 16.25
N PRO A 439 11.38 -14.90 16.01
CA PRO A 439 12.46 -13.93 15.75
C PRO A 439 12.29 -13.12 14.47
N ASP A 440 11.42 -13.55 13.56
CA ASP A 440 11.03 -12.89 12.33
C ASP A 440 9.59 -12.31 12.40
N ARG A 441 9.08 -12.07 13.64
CA ARG A 441 7.80 -11.35 13.84
C ARG A 441 7.77 -10.04 13.05
N ILE A 442 8.88 -9.31 13.07
CA ILE A 442 9.26 -8.27 12.12
C ILE A 442 10.66 -8.59 11.59
N ASP A 443 10.91 -8.34 10.30
CA ASP A 443 12.24 -8.47 9.72
C ASP A 443 12.50 -7.35 8.72
N PHE A 444 13.74 -7.22 8.24
CA PHE A 444 14.23 -6.05 7.51
C PHE A 444 14.95 -6.50 6.23
N ASP A 445 14.14 -6.87 5.22
CA ASP A 445 14.60 -7.13 3.85
C ASP A 445 14.37 -5.89 2.99
N PRO A 446 15.43 -5.20 2.49
CA PRO A 446 15.25 -3.96 1.76
C PRO A 446 14.76 -4.16 0.32
N PHE A 447 14.69 -5.38 -0.19
CA PHE A 447 14.46 -5.62 -1.61
C PHE A 447 13.00 -5.38 -2.02
N PRO A 448 12.72 -4.43 -2.96
CA PRO A 448 11.38 -4.10 -3.38
C PRO A 448 10.88 -5.00 -4.52
N TRP A 449 10.52 -6.24 -4.26
CA TRP A 449 10.08 -7.20 -5.25
C TRP A 449 8.92 -6.67 -6.11
N HIS A 450 9.06 -6.74 -7.45
CA HIS A 450 7.97 -6.39 -8.37
C HIS A 450 6.72 -7.26 -8.14
N SER A 451 6.91 -8.54 -7.79
CA SER A 451 5.79 -9.43 -7.45
C SER A 451 4.97 -8.97 -6.24
N MET A 452 5.58 -8.26 -5.27
CA MET A 452 4.84 -7.63 -4.17
C MET A 452 3.93 -6.50 -4.68
N ALA A 453 4.44 -5.67 -5.60
CA ALA A 453 3.63 -4.62 -6.25
C ALA A 453 2.46 -5.21 -7.02
N VAL A 454 2.70 -6.27 -7.81
CA VAL A 454 1.62 -6.94 -8.57
C VAL A 454 0.55 -7.48 -7.63
N TRP A 455 0.94 -8.13 -6.52
CA TRP A 455 -0.04 -8.61 -5.54
C TRP A 455 -0.87 -7.47 -4.95
N ILE A 456 -0.23 -6.38 -4.54
CA ILE A 456 -0.92 -5.20 -4.00
C ILE A 456 -1.92 -4.64 -5.01
N LEU A 457 -1.53 -4.51 -6.27
CA LEU A 457 -2.41 -4.06 -7.35
C LEU A 457 -3.61 -5.00 -7.55
N THR A 458 -3.42 -6.34 -7.41
CA THR A 458 -4.55 -7.27 -7.45
C THR A 458 -5.53 -7.04 -6.31
N GLN A 459 -5.05 -6.72 -5.10
CA GLN A 459 -5.94 -6.40 -3.98
C GLN A 459 -6.61 -5.04 -4.15
N MET A 460 -5.90 -4.03 -4.68
CA MET A 460 -6.52 -2.75 -5.02
C MET A 460 -7.65 -2.92 -6.05
N LYS A 461 -7.46 -3.76 -7.06
CA LYS A 461 -8.51 -4.08 -8.04
C LYS A 461 -9.62 -4.92 -7.40
N ARG A 462 -9.27 -6.02 -6.73
CA ARG A 462 -10.23 -6.93 -6.06
C ARG A 462 -11.23 -6.18 -5.17
N TRP A 463 -10.78 -5.18 -4.45
CA TRP A 463 -11.60 -4.40 -3.51
C TRP A 463 -12.14 -3.09 -4.09
N GLY A 464 -11.97 -2.85 -5.41
CA GLY A 464 -12.53 -1.70 -6.12
C GLY A 464 -11.84 -0.36 -5.86
N TYR A 465 -10.62 -0.36 -5.28
CA TYR A 465 -9.81 0.85 -5.10
C TYR A 465 -9.27 1.40 -6.43
N VAL A 466 -9.04 0.52 -7.38
CA VAL A 466 -8.67 0.84 -8.76
C VAL A 466 -9.64 0.14 -9.69
N LYS A 467 -10.18 0.88 -10.66
CA LYS A 467 -11.14 0.36 -11.66
C LYS A 467 -10.50 0.28 -13.03
N GLY A 468 -11.01 -0.62 -13.86
CA GLY A 468 -10.55 -0.82 -15.22
C GLY A 468 -9.31 -1.69 -15.31
N ASP A 469 -8.72 -1.70 -16.51
CA ASP A 469 -7.54 -2.53 -16.77
C ASP A 469 -6.27 -1.92 -16.17
N ILE A 470 -5.45 -2.77 -15.57
CA ILE A 470 -4.16 -2.41 -14.99
C ILE A 470 -3.08 -3.12 -15.78
N ASP A 471 -2.11 -2.37 -16.27
CA ASP A 471 -0.84 -2.94 -16.71
C ASP A 471 0.04 -3.19 -15.47
N TYR A 472 -0.16 -4.36 -14.86
CA TYR A 472 0.47 -4.73 -13.58
C TYR A 472 1.99 -4.68 -13.63
N ARG A 473 2.56 -5.18 -14.74
CA ARG A 473 4.01 -5.25 -14.90
C ARG A 473 4.59 -3.86 -15.01
N ARG A 474 4.08 -3.04 -15.91
CA ARG A 474 4.52 -1.67 -16.11
C ARG A 474 4.43 -0.84 -14.83
N VAL A 475 3.29 -0.90 -14.13
CA VAL A 475 3.11 -0.14 -12.88
C VAL A 475 4.08 -0.63 -11.79
N ALA A 476 4.30 -1.94 -11.68
CA ALA A 476 5.24 -2.50 -10.71
C ALA A 476 6.68 -2.04 -10.99
N GLU A 477 7.13 -2.09 -12.24
CA GLU A 477 8.48 -1.72 -12.67
C GLU A 477 8.73 -0.20 -12.62
N GLU A 478 7.70 0.62 -12.85
CA GLU A 478 7.80 2.08 -12.74
C GLU A 478 7.88 2.58 -11.29
N VAL A 479 7.24 1.87 -10.36
CA VAL A 479 7.10 2.34 -8.97
C VAL A 479 8.12 1.66 -8.05
N TYR A 480 8.32 0.36 -8.16
CA TYR A 480 9.26 -0.39 -7.34
C TYR A 480 10.60 -0.49 -8.07
N LEU A 481 11.66 0.12 -7.53
CA LEU A 481 12.97 0.19 -8.19
C LEU A 481 13.79 -1.09 -7.94
N ALA A 482 13.20 -2.27 -8.22
CA ALA A 482 13.80 -3.56 -7.91
C ALA A 482 15.09 -3.82 -8.71
N THR A 483 15.12 -3.45 -9.97
CA THR A 483 16.31 -3.63 -10.84
C THR A 483 17.46 -2.75 -10.39
N ASP A 484 17.16 -1.49 -10.03
CA ASP A 484 18.18 -0.57 -9.52
C ASP A 484 18.66 -1.00 -8.13
N ALA A 485 17.73 -1.53 -7.28
CA ALA A 485 18.08 -2.11 -5.99
C ALA A 485 19.02 -3.32 -6.13
N GLN A 486 18.82 -4.21 -7.12
CA GLN A 486 19.75 -5.31 -7.41
C GLN A 486 21.16 -4.79 -7.71
N THR A 487 21.27 -3.74 -8.53
CA THR A 487 22.55 -3.14 -8.90
C THR A 487 23.20 -2.48 -7.69
N LEU A 488 22.45 -1.66 -6.95
CA LEU A 488 22.95 -0.98 -5.75
C LEU A 488 23.44 -1.97 -4.69
N MET A 489 22.69 -3.04 -4.42
CA MET A 489 23.07 -4.07 -3.43
C MET A 489 24.32 -4.84 -3.83
N LYS A 490 24.60 -5.03 -5.13
CA LYS A 490 25.85 -5.64 -5.62
C LYS A 490 27.06 -4.73 -5.38
N GLU A 491 26.87 -3.42 -5.41
CA GLU A 491 27.94 -2.43 -5.16
C GLU A 491 28.20 -2.21 -3.67
N MET A 492 27.19 -2.40 -2.82
CA MET A 492 27.29 -2.20 -1.39
C MET A 492 27.88 -3.44 -0.69
N ALA A 493 28.83 -3.23 0.20
CA ALA A 493 29.40 -4.30 1.04
C ALA A 493 28.48 -4.65 2.22
N LEU A 494 27.25 -5.07 1.94
CA LEU A 494 26.29 -5.48 2.96
C LEU A 494 26.65 -6.83 3.56
N THR A 495 26.29 -7.07 4.82
CA THR A 495 26.72 -8.27 5.56
C THR A 495 25.57 -9.05 6.21
N GLY A 496 24.34 -8.52 6.20
CA GLY A 496 23.16 -9.14 6.82
C GLY A 496 22.63 -10.34 6.01
N PRO A 497 21.60 -10.99 6.53
CA PRO A 497 20.98 -12.15 5.85
C PRO A 497 20.38 -11.81 4.48
N TYR A 498 20.06 -10.54 4.23
CA TYR A 498 19.55 -10.04 2.95
C TYR A 498 20.61 -9.23 2.17
N ALA A 499 21.90 -9.45 2.45
CA ALA A 499 22.99 -8.70 1.81
C ALA A 499 23.13 -8.98 0.31
N LYS A 500 22.76 -10.18 -0.14
CA LYS A 500 22.82 -10.54 -1.56
C LYS A 500 21.49 -10.24 -2.23
N PRO A 501 21.48 -9.45 -3.30
CA PRO A 501 20.27 -9.23 -4.06
C PRO A 501 19.78 -10.54 -4.70
N PRO A 502 18.47 -10.75 -4.82
CA PRO A 502 17.95 -11.91 -5.55
C PRO A 502 18.30 -11.81 -7.04
N GLY A 503 18.41 -12.97 -7.72
CA GLY A 503 18.70 -13.03 -9.16
C GLY A 503 17.51 -12.62 -10.05
N LYS A 504 16.30 -12.54 -9.46
CA LYS A 504 15.07 -12.18 -10.15
C LYS A 504 14.26 -11.18 -9.31
N THR A 505 13.33 -10.46 -9.93
CA THR A 505 12.48 -9.46 -9.27
C THR A 505 11.03 -9.91 -9.10
N TYR A 506 10.68 -11.03 -9.73
CA TYR A 506 9.38 -11.67 -9.64
C TYR A 506 9.48 -13.06 -9.05
N GLU A 507 8.61 -13.37 -8.08
CA GLU A 507 8.47 -14.69 -7.51
C GLU A 507 7.01 -15.01 -7.19
N LYS A 508 6.69 -16.30 -7.01
CA LYS A 508 5.38 -16.76 -6.59
C LYS A 508 5.30 -16.75 -5.06
N TYR A 509 4.12 -16.44 -4.54
CA TYR A 509 3.85 -16.48 -3.09
C TYR A 509 2.77 -17.50 -2.76
N THR A 510 2.82 -18.01 -1.53
CA THR A 510 1.71 -18.77 -0.95
C THR A 510 1.10 -17.96 0.19
N ILE A 511 -0.18 -17.62 0.06
CA ILE A 511 -0.90 -16.77 0.99
C ILE A 511 -2.13 -17.51 1.47
N MET A 512 -2.17 -17.88 2.75
CA MET A 512 -3.22 -18.73 3.33
C MET A 512 -3.53 -19.98 2.48
N GLY A 513 -2.48 -20.63 1.94
CA GLY A 513 -2.60 -21.81 1.12
C GLY A 513 -2.93 -21.57 -0.36
N LYS A 514 -3.24 -20.34 -0.78
CA LYS A 514 -3.43 -20.00 -2.19
C LYS A 514 -2.11 -19.56 -2.83
N THR A 515 -1.81 -20.12 -3.99
CA THR A 515 -0.63 -19.70 -4.76
C THR A 515 -0.96 -18.45 -5.57
N PHE A 516 -0.19 -17.39 -5.34
CA PHE A 516 -0.17 -16.20 -6.18
C PHE A 516 0.94 -16.33 -7.24
N ASN A 517 0.57 -16.19 -8.50
CA ASN A 517 1.50 -16.11 -9.62
C ASN A 517 1.45 -14.69 -10.20
N PRO A 518 2.53 -13.89 -10.13
CA PRO A 518 2.54 -12.52 -10.65
C PRO A 518 2.31 -12.43 -12.17
N ASN A 519 2.49 -13.52 -12.90
CA ASN A 519 2.21 -13.60 -14.34
C ASN A 519 0.72 -13.84 -14.66
N GLN A 520 -0.13 -14.09 -13.65
CA GLN A 520 -1.55 -14.39 -13.80
C GLN A 520 -2.38 -13.61 -12.77
N PRO A 521 -2.27 -12.26 -12.71
CA PRO A 521 -2.90 -11.44 -11.67
C PRO A 521 -4.42 -11.48 -11.74
N GLU A 522 -5.02 -11.46 -12.94
CA GLU A 522 -6.48 -11.50 -13.10
C GLU A 522 -7.04 -12.87 -12.69
N GLN A 523 -6.37 -13.96 -13.07
CA GLN A 523 -6.77 -15.30 -12.64
C GLN A 523 -6.76 -15.44 -11.11
N TYR A 524 -5.79 -14.77 -10.45
CA TYR A 524 -5.75 -14.74 -9.00
C TYR A 524 -6.96 -14.01 -8.40
N ILE A 525 -7.34 -12.85 -8.96
CA ILE A 525 -8.54 -12.11 -8.55
C ILE A 525 -9.79 -12.96 -8.77
N ASP A 526 -9.90 -13.65 -9.90
CA ASP A 526 -11.04 -14.49 -10.23
C ASP A 526 -11.20 -15.72 -9.34
N SER A 527 -10.12 -16.15 -8.70
CA SER A 527 -10.15 -17.27 -7.74
C SER A 527 -10.88 -16.95 -6.42
N PHE A 528 -11.25 -15.69 -6.18
CA PHE A 528 -11.93 -15.29 -4.94
C PHE A 528 -13.44 -15.20 -5.11
N ALA A 529 -14.18 -15.80 -4.17
CA ALA A 529 -15.63 -15.70 -4.12
C ALA A 529 -16.12 -14.29 -3.74
N ILE A 530 -15.37 -13.58 -2.88
CA ILE A 530 -15.70 -12.23 -2.41
C ILE A 530 -14.77 -11.23 -3.08
N LYS A 531 -15.32 -10.42 -4.00
CA LYS A 531 -14.61 -9.38 -4.75
C LYS A 531 -15.58 -8.27 -5.18
N ARG A 532 -15.05 -7.13 -5.66
CA ARG A 532 -15.78 -5.94 -6.11
C ARG A 532 -15.55 -5.64 -7.60
N THR A 533 -14.99 -6.59 -8.34
CA THR A 533 -14.70 -6.49 -9.79
C THR A 533 -15.81 -7.11 -10.61
#